data_44fb623e9547a75b2033bdfc39c2db1b
#
_entry.id   44fb623e9547a75b2033bdfc39c2db1b
#
_cell.length_a   1.000
_cell.length_b   1.000
_cell.length_c   1.000
_cell.angle_alpha   90.00
_cell.angle_beta   90.00
_cell.angle_gamma   90.00
#
_symmetry.space_group_name_H-M   'P 1'
#
loop_
_entity.id
_entity.type
_entity.pdbx_description
1 polymer ?
#
loop_
_entity_poly.entity_id
_entity_poly.type
_entity_poly.pdbx_seq_one_letter_code
_entity_poly.pdbx_strand_id
1 'polypeptide(L)'
;LKETRNRLKSVKNTQKITRAMKLVAAAKLKRAQDAVEQARPYSQLMRGMIGELCAGIDADSHPLFAKEESPRRALVIPLTSDRGLCGGFNATVLRRVTALLKEQAPGYDEITVSPIGKKGAGFARRAELPSVVDLEELREDTHAESAKAIATAAVNLFLTSDVDAVFVV
;
A
#
# COMPACT_ATOMS: atom_id res chain seq x y z
N LEU A 1 -22.07 -6.04 -45.72
CA LEU A 1 -23.03 -6.84 -44.96
C LEU A 1 -22.36 -7.90 -44.07
N LYS A 2 -21.42 -8.71 -44.61
CA LYS A 2 -20.68 -9.74 -43.84
C LYS A 2 -19.78 -9.11 -42.77
N GLU A 3 -19.09 -8.05 -43.08
CA GLU A 3 -18.21 -7.33 -42.16
C GLU A 3 -19.01 -6.72 -40.99
N THR A 4 -20.11 -6.05 -41.28
CA THR A 4 -21.00 -5.45 -40.28
C THR A 4 -21.55 -6.51 -39.31
N ARG A 5 -21.93 -7.69 -39.86
CA ARG A 5 -22.38 -8.82 -39.05
C ARG A 5 -21.28 -9.35 -38.12
N ASN A 6 -20.05 -9.45 -38.61
CA ASN A 6 -18.89 -9.86 -37.82
C ASN A 6 -18.59 -8.85 -36.71
N ARG A 7 -18.62 -7.56 -37.01
CA ARG A 7 -18.48 -6.48 -35.98
C ARG A 7 -19.56 -6.57 -34.92
N LEU A 8 -20.83 -6.74 -35.34
CA LEU A 8 -21.94 -6.88 -34.41
C LEU A 8 -21.74 -8.09 -33.46
N LYS A 9 -21.30 -9.25 -34.02
CA LYS A 9 -21.01 -10.44 -33.24
C LYS A 9 -19.87 -10.20 -32.23
N SER A 10 -18.79 -9.54 -32.65
CA SER A 10 -17.66 -9.18 -31.81
C SER A 10 -18.07 -8.27 -30.66
N VAL A 11 -18.83 -7.19 -30.96
CA VAL A 11 -19.34 -6.26 -29.93
C VAL A 11 -20.24 -6.96 -28.93
N LYS A 12 -21.16 -7.83 -29.40
CA LYS A 12 -22.03 -8.62 -28.51
C LYS A 12 -21.25 -9.56 -27.61
N ASN A 13 -20.17 -10.18 -28.12
CA ASN A 13 -19.31 -11.04 -27.32
C ASN A 13 -18.55 -10.20 -26.27
N THR A 14 -17.97 -9.08 -26.65
CA THR A 14 -17.31 -8.15 -25.72
C THR A 14 -18.27 -7.66 -24.64
N GLN A 15 -19.50 -7.33 -24.99
CA GLN A 15 -20.54 -6.94 -24.02
C GLN A 15 -20.83 -8.05 -23.00
N LYS A 16 -20.93 -9.32 -23.46
CA LYS A 16 -21.13 -10.46 -22.54
C LYS A 16 -19.95 -10.61 -21.58
N ILE A 17 -18.72 -10.53 -22.11
CA ILE A 17 -17.50 -10.64 -21.30
C ILE A 17 -17.43 -9.52 -20.25
N THR A 18 -17.65 -8.27 -20.67
CA THR A 18 -17.59 -7.13 -19.73
C THR A 18 -18.71 -7.19 -18.69
N ARG A 19 -19.88 -7.70 -19.04
CA ARG A 19 -20.96 -7.92 -18.07
C ARG A 19 -20.58 -9.00 -17.04
N ALA A 20 -19.97 -10.10 -17.47
CA ALA A 20 -19.47 -11.12 -16.56
C ALA A 20 -18.36 -10.57 -15.66
N MET A 21 -17.40 -9.81 -16.21
CA MET A 21 -16.35 -9.15 -15.43
C MET A 21 -16.94 -8.18 -14.38
N LYS A 22 -18.00 -7.42 -14.73
CA LYS A 22 -18.69 -6.54 -13.78
C LYS A 22 -19.26 -7.31 -12.59
N LEU A 23 -19.90 -8.46 -12.83
CA LEU A 23 -20.48 -9.29 -11.76
C LEU A 23 -19.39 -9.86 -10.84
N VAL A 24 -18.30 -10.38 -11.42
CA VAL A 24 -17.14 -10.88 -10.64
C VAL A 24 -16.50 -9.75 -9.82
N ALA A 25 -16.30 -8.59 -10.43
CA ALA A 25 -15.72 -7.43 -9.74
C ALA A 25 -16.62 -6.95 -8.58
N ALA A 26 -17.96 -6.91 -8.79
CA ALA A 26 -18.92 -6.55 -7.74
C ALA A 26 -18.88 -7.54 -6.56
N ALA A 27 -18.78 -8.85 -6.84
CA ALA A 27 -18.69 -9.86 -5.79
C ALA A 27 -17.37 -9.74 -4.99
N LYS A 28 -16.24 -9.50 -5.68
CA LYS A 28 -14.94 -9.26 -5.03
C LYS A 28 -14.94 -7.99 -4.19
N LEU A 29 -15.51 -6.91 -4.72
CA LEU A 29 -15.64 -5.64 -3.98
C LEU A 29 -16.47 -5.83 -2.70
N LYS A 30 -17.60 -6.53 -2.79
CA LYS A 30 -18.44 -6.78 -1.62
C LYS A 30 -17.68 -7.56 -0.54
N ARG A 31 -16.98 -8.65 -0.91
CA ARG A 31 -16.15 -9.40 0.04
C ARG A 31 -15.07 -8.54 0.71
N ALA A 32 -14.39 -7.69 -0.08
CA ALA A 32 -13.36 -6.81 0.45
C ALA A 32 -13.96 -5.76 1.41
N GLN A 33 -15.13 -5.19 1.07
CA GLN A 33 -15.85 -4.26 1.96
C GLN A 33 -16.26 -4.94 3.27
N ASP A 34 -16.86 -6.13 3.19
CA ASP A 34 -17.27 -6.89 4.38
C ASP A 34 -16.07 -7.19 5.30
N ALA A 35 -14.92 -7.57 4.72
CA ALA A 35 -13.69 -7.82 5.48
C ALA A 35 -13.17 -6.55 6.18
N VAL A 36 -13.19 -5.40 5.49
CA VAL A 36 -12.79 -4.11 6.10
C VAL A 36 -13.75 -3.69 7.20
N GLU A 37 -15.06 -3.84 6.99
CA GLU A 37 -16.07 -3.51 8.00
C GLU A 37 -15.95 -4.37 9.25
N GLN A 38 -15.63 -5.67 9.09
CA GLN A 38 -15.38 -6.58 10.22
C GLN A 38 -14.08 -6.25 10.97
N ALA A 39 -13.03 -5.83 10.27
CA ALA A 39 -11.75 -5.48 10.88
C ALA A 39 -11.73 -4.09 11.56
N ARG A 40 -12.63 -3.19 11.13
CA ARG A 40 -12.64 -1.79 11.58
C ARG A 40 -12.79 -1.62 13.10
N PRO A 41 -13.70 -2.31 13.81
CA PRO A 41 -13.82 -2.17 15.26
C PRO A 41 -12.52 -2.52 15.99
N TYR A 42 -11.86 -3.61 15.58
CA TYR A 42 -10.58 -4.02 16.16
C TYR A 42 -9.51 -2.95 15.95
N SER A 43 -9.35 -2.44 14.73
CA SER A 43 -8.35 -1.42 14.42
C SER A 43 -8.60 -0.10 15.16
N GLN A 44 -9.86 0.26 15.39
CA GLN A 44 -10.23 1.45 16.15
C GLN A 44 -9.90 1.29 17.65
N LEU A 45 -10.22 0.14 18.24
CA LEU A 45 -9.88 -0.16 19.63
C LEU A 45 -8.36 -0.17 19.83
N MET A 46 -7.62 -0.86 18.98
CA MET A 46 -6.16 -0.88 19.03
C MET A 46 -5.55 0.52 18.92
N ARG A 47 -6.07 1.35 18.03
CA ARG A 47 -5.61 2.74 17.89
C ARG A 47 -5.89 3.57 19.14
N GLY A 48 -7.07 3.38 19.76
CA GLY A 48 -7.42 4.02 21.05
C GLY A 48 -6.46 3.61 22.16
N MET A 49 -6.24 2.30 22.32
CA MET A 49 -5.30 1.76 23.31
C MET A 49 -3.88 2.28 23.13
N ILE A 50 -3.38 2.29 21.90
CA ILE A 50 -2.05 2.86 21.59
C ILE A 50 -2.01 4.35 21.94
N GLY A 51 -3.07 5.10 21.61
CA GLY A 51 -3.15 6.53 21.96
C GLY A 51 -3.11 6.79 23.47
N GLU A 52 -3.82 5.97 24.25
CA GLU A 52 -3.81 6.03 25.73
C GLU A 52 -2.43 5.66 26.31
N LEU A 53 -1.80 4.61 25.76
CA LEU A 53 -0.45 4.22 26.15
C LEU A 53 0.56 5.33 25.86
N CYS A 54 0.53 5.91 24.65
CA CYS A 54 1.44 7.00 24.28
C CYS A 54 1.25 8.27 25.14
N ALA A 55 0.05 8.48 25.71
CA ALA A 55 -0.22 9.63 26.59
C ALA A 55 0.27 9.42 28.04
N GLY A 56 0.44 8.15 28.46
CA GLY A 56 0.77 7.80 29.85
C GLY A 56 2.16 7.20 30.06
N ILE A 57 2.92 6.98 29.02
CA ILE A 57 4.22 6.31 29.07
C ILE A 57 5.32 7.27 28.59
N ASP A 58 6.43 7.31 29.30
CA ASP A 58 7.62 8.05 28.86
C ASP A 58 8.16 7.49 27.54
N ALA A 59 8.56 8.37 26.63
CA ALA A 59 9.09 7.99 25.33
C ALA A 59 10.29 7.02 25.41
N ASP A 60 11.05 7.08 26.50
CA ASP A 60 12.20 6.22 26.73
C ASP A 60 11.83 4.81 27.22
N SER A 61 10.56 4.54 27.52
CA SER A 61 10.12 3.25 28.08
C SER A 61 10.14 2.10 27.08
N HIS A 62 10.05 2.41 25.78
CA HIS A 62 10.09 1.40 24.72
C HIS A 62 10.63 2.00 23.40
N PRO A 63 11.54 1.31 22.70
CA PRO A 63 12.19 1.83 21.49
C PRO A 63 11.24 2.31 20.40
N LEU A 64 10.05 1.73 20.26
CA LEU A 64 9.04 2.17 19.28
C LEU A 64 8.35 3.49 19.66
N PHE A 65 8.49 3.98 20.89
CA PHE A 65 8.02 5.30 21.31
C PHE A 65 9.12 6.35 21.26
N ALA A 66 10.38 5.92 21.12
CA ALA A 66 11.49 6.84 20.98
C ALA A 66 11.24 7.74 19.76
N LYS A 67 11.36 9.04 19.98
CA LYS A 67 11.26 10.04 18.91
C LYS A 67 12.64 10.58 18.63
N GLU A 68 13.14 10.29 17.44
CA GLU A 68 14.39 10.89 16.99
C GLU A 68 14.20 12.40 16.81
N GLU A 69 15.00 13.20 17.49
CA GLU A 69 14.93 14.67 17.41
C GLU A 69 15.32 15.19 16.02
N SER A 70 16.23 14.47 15.34
CA SER A 70 16.70 14.81 14.01
C SER A 70 16.64 13.59 13.09
N PRO A 71 15.46 13.18 12.63
CA PRO A 71 15.32 11.99 11.80
C PRO A 71 16.04 12.22 10.45
N ARG A 72 16.87 11.25 10.06
CA ARG A 72 17.73 11.35 8.87
C ARG A 72 17.31 10.39 7.77
N ARG A 73 16.69 9.27 8.12
CA ARG A 73 16.35 8.20 7.17
C ARG A 73 14.86 7.85 7.27
N ALA A 74 14.21 7.82 6.12
CA ALA A 74 12.79 7.52 6.03
C ALA A 74 12.52 6.31 5.14
N LEU A 75 11.54 5.49 5.53
CA LEU A 75 10.98 4.43 4.70
C LEU A 75 9.59 4.83 4.21
N VAL A 76 9.38 4.76 2.92
CA VAL A 76 8.05 4.98 2.30
C VAL A 76 7.53 3.66 1.75
N ILE A 77 6.33 3.27 2.17
CA ILE A 77 5.65 2.04 1.77
C ILE A 77 4.40 2.37 0.96
N PRO A 78 4.49 2.47 -0.38
CA PRO A 78 3.32 2.67 -1.22
C PRO A 78 2.51 1.38 -1.39
N LEU A 79 1.21 1.44 -1.10
CA LEU A 79 0.26 0.34 -1.30
C LEU A 79 -0.39 0.45 -2.67
N THR A 80 0.08 -0.31 -3.63
CA THR A 80 -0.46 -0.33 -5.00
C THR A 80 -1.04 -1.70 -5.35
N SER A 81 -1.76 -1.78 -6.45
CA SER A 81 -2.26 -3.06 -6.97
C SER A 81 -1.27 -3.74 -7.92
N ASP A 82 -1.41 -5.06 -8.07
CA ASP A 82 -0.66 -5.84 -9.07
C ASP A 82 -1.24 -5.66 -10.47
N ARG A 83 -2.56 -5.48 -10.56
CA ARG A 83 -3.30 -5.40 -11.82
C ARG A 83 -3.70 -3.98 -12.15
N GLY A 84 -3.94 -3.73 -13.44
CA GLY A 84 -4.58 -2.51 -13.90
C GLY A 84 -6.10 -2.58 -13.83
N LEU A 85 -6.76 -1.69 -14.57
CA LEU A 85 -8.22 -1.55 -14.62
C LEU A 85 -8.87 -1.15 -13.28
N CYS A 86 -8.10 -0.44 -12.44
CA CYS A 86 -8.52 0.12 -11.16
C CYS A 86 -8.76 1.64 -11.22
N GLY A 87 -9.08 2.17 -12.39
CA GLY A 87 -9.26 3.61 -12.60
C GLY A 87 -7.98 4.39 -12.27
N GLY A 88 -8.11 5.48 -11.53
CA GLY A 88 -7.00 6.34 -11.12
C GLY A 88 -6.26 5.90 -9.85
N PHE A 89 -6.60 4.76 -9.25
CA PHE A 89 -6.10 4.35 -7.94
C PHE A 89 -4.56 4.38 -7.86
N ASN A 90 -3.88 3.57 -8.68
CA ASN A 90 -2.41 3.52 -8.66
C ASN A 90 -1.77 4.88 -8.99
N ALA A 91 -2.33 5.60 -9.96
CA ALA A 91 -1.82 6.93 -10.32
C ALA A 91 -1.97 7.95 -9.18
N THR A 92 -3.01 7.83 -8.38
CA THR A 92 -3.24 8.71 -7.22
C THR A 92 -2.26 8.39 -6.09
N VAL A 93 -2.08 7.10 -5.75
CA VAL A 93 -1.08 6.66 -4.77
C VAL A 93 0.31 7.14 -5.19
N LEU A 94 0.74 6.86 -6.42
CA LEU A 94 2.08 7.21 -6.89
C LEU A 94 2.31 8.73 -6.98
N ARG A 95 1.28 9.53 -7.30
CA ARG A 95 1.37 11.00 -7.21
C ARG A 95 1.55 11.45 -5.76
N ARG A 96 0.82 10.84 -4.80
CA ARG A 96 0.99 11.16 -3.38
C ARG A 96 2.38 10.77 -2.89
N VAL A 97 2.90 9.62 -3.31
CA VAL A 97 4.30 9.23 -3.04
C VAL A 97 5.27 10.26 -3.58
N THR A 98 5.12 10.66 -4.85
CA THR A 98 5.99 11.67 -5.46
C THR A 98 5.93 13.03 -4.73
N ALA A 99 4.73 13.43 -4.28
CA ALA A 99 4.55 14.64 -3.50
C ALA A 99 5.24 14.52 -2.14
N LEU A 100 5.02 13.39 -1.44
CA LEU A 100 5.63 13.11 -0.15
C LEU A 100 7.16 13.09 -0.25
N LEU A 101 7.74 12.44 -1.26
CA LEU A 101 9.19 12.45 -1.48
C LEU A 101 9.73 13.88 -1.65
N LYS A 102 9.02 14.75 -2.37
CA LYS A 102 9.40 16.15 -2.54
C LYS A 102 9.23 16.97 -1.26
N GLU A 103 8.14 16.76 -0.54
CA GLU A 103 7.82 17.48 0.71
C GLU A 103 8.79 17.08 1.83
N GLN A 104 9.17 15.81 1.91
CA GLN A 104 9.99 15.26 2.98
C GLN A 104 11.50 15.27 2.67
N ALA A 105 11.90 15.29 1.40
CA ALA A 105 13.31 15.26 1.01
C ALA A 105 14.20 16.30 1.75
N PRO A 106 13.75 17.53 2.05
CA PRO A 106 14.56 18.47 2.80
C PRO A 106 14.80 18.10 4.27
N GLY A 107 13.95 17.19 4.82
CA GLY A 107 14.01 16.78 6.24
C GLY A 107 14.76 15.47 6.47
N TYR A 108 15.14 14.75 5.39
CA TYR A 108 15.81 13.46 5.49
C TYR A 108 17.03 13.41 4.56
N ASP A 109 18.11 12.82 5.05
CA ASP A 109 19.32 12.60 4.24
C ASP A 109 19.12 11.46 3.24
N GLU A 110 18.31 10.46 3.61
CA GLU A 110 18.03 9.29 2.80
C GLU A 110 16.55 8.89 2.88
N ILE A 111 15.94 8.60 1.73
CA ILE A 111 14.58 8.06 1.67
C ILE A 111 14.58 6.79 0.84
N THR A 112 14.25 5.68 1.48
CA THR A 112 14.08 4.38 0.83
C THR A 112 12.62 4.09 0.57
N VAL A 113 12.33 3.29 -0.47
CA VAL A 113 10.96 2.97 -0.87
C VAL A 113 10.79 1.47 -0.95
N SER A 114 9.87 0.90 -0.16
CA SER A 114 9.49 -0.52 -0.22
C SER A 114 8.07 -0.66 -0.79
N PRO A 115 7.92 -0.75 -2.10
CA PRO A 115 6.61 -0.78 -2.74
C PRO A 115 5.90 -2.11 -2.54
N ILE A 116 4.60 -2.05 -2.27
CA ILE A 116 3.71 -3.20 -2.27
C ILE A 116 2.89 -3.17 -3.56
N GLY A 117 2.87 -4.31 -4.26
CA GLY A 117 2.21 -4.47 -5.55
C GLY A 117 3.07 -4.08 -6.76
N LYS A 118 2.86 -4.81 -7.87
CA LYS A 118 3.67 -4.70 -9.10
C LYS A 118 3.70 -3.30 -9.71
N LYS A 119 2.65 -2.50 -9.51
CA LYS A 119 2.60 -1.13 -10.06
C LYS A 119 3.53 -0.18 -9.31
N GLY A 120 3.61 -0.31 -7.99
CA GLY A 120 4.56 0.44 -7.16
C GLY A 120 6.00 0.01 -7.41
N ALA A 121 6.27 -1.31 -7.47
CA ALA A 121 7.59 -1.85 -7.77
C ALA A 121 8.11 -1.36 -9.15
N GLY A 122 7.24 -1.37 -10.16
CA GLY A 122 7.59 -0.83 -11.47
C GLY A 122 7.83 0.68 -11.48
N PHE A 123 7.18 1.43 -10.60
CA PHE A 123 7.44 2.86 -10.43
C PHE A 123 8.80 3.09 -9.75
N ALA A 124 9.07 2.42 -8.62
CA ALA A 124 10.31 2.56 -7.87
C ALA A 124 11.55 2.25 -8.75
N ARG A 125 11.49 1.15 -9.53
CA ARG A 125 12.56 0.80 -10.48
C ARG A 125 12.79 1.87 -11.56
N ARG A 126 11.71 2.45 -12.14
CA ARG A 126 11.87 3.50 -13.16
C ARG A 126 12.36 4.82 -12.60
N ALA A 127 12.06 5.09 -11.36
CA ALA A 127 12.50 6.30 -10.66
C ALA A 127 13.85 6.11 -9.94
N GLU A 128 14.48 4.92 -10.10
CA GLU A 128 15.76 4.55 -9.48
C GLU A 128 15.78 4.78 -7.96
N LEU A 129 14.63 4.56 -7.31
CA LEU A 129 14.52 4.74 -5.87
C LEU A 129 15.12 3.52 -5.15
N PRO A 130 15.94 3.74 -4.10
CA PRO A 130 16.48 2.65 -3.30
C PRO A 130 15.33 1.87 -2.64
N SER A 131 15.36 0.53 -2.74
CA SER A 131 14.36 -0.36 -2.16
C SER A 131 15.00 -1.33 -1.19
N VAL A 132 14.41 -1.50 -0.01
CA VAL A 132 14.93 -2.40 1.03
C VAL A 132 14.23 -3.76 0.98
N VAL A 133 12.95 -3.81 0.63
CA VAL A 133 12.16 -5.04 0.55
C VAL A 133 11.25 -4.98 -0.67
N ASP A 134 11.46 -5.90 -1.60
CA ASP A 134 10.55 -6.11 -2.74
C ASP A 134 9.43 -7.08 -2.35
N LEU A 135 8.30 -6.54 -1.94
CA LEU A 135 7.07 -7.29 -1.68
C LEU A 135 6.17 -7.23 -2.93
N GLU A 136 6.63 -7.86 -4.00
CA GLU A 136 5.97 -7.75 -5.32
C GLU A 136 4.60 -8.44 -5.40
N GLU A 137 4.27 -9.38 -4.52
CA GLU A 137 3.03 -10.15 -4.63
C GLU A 137 2.19 -10.14 -3.35
N LEU A 138 1.15 -9.32 -3.34
CA LEU A 138 0.01 -9.48 -2.44
C LEU A 138 -0.95 -10.53 -3.04
N ARG A 139 -0.91 -11.76 -2.52
CA ARG A 139 -1.89 -12.78 -2.89
C ARG A 139 -3.17 -12.58 -2.10
N GLU A 140 -4.33 -12.79 -2.74
CA GLU A 140 -5.65 -12.60 -2.11
C GLU A 140 -5.86 -13.51 -0.87
N ASP A 141 -5.16 -14.61 -0.77
CA ASP A 141 -5.22 -15.61 0.29
C ASP A 141 -4.20 -15.39 1.43
N THR A 142 -3.24 -14.46 1.27
CA THR A 142 -2.13 -14.24 2.21
C THR A 142 -1.99 -12.79 2.67
N HIS A 143 -3.06 -11.98 2.60
CA HIS A 143 -2.99 -10.55 2.99
C HIS A 143 -2.51 -10.34 4.43
N ALA A 144 -2.96 -11.16 5.38
CA ALA A 144 -2.55 -11.05 6.78
C ALA A 144 -1.06 -11.39 6.98
N GLU A 145 -0.57 -12.43 6.33
CA GLU A 145 0.84 -12.84 6.37
C GLU A 145 1.73 -11.78 5.72
N SER A 146 1.32 -11.26 4.56
CA SER A 146 2.03 -10.19 3.87
C SER A 146 2.07 -8.92 4.73
N ALA A 147 0.94 -8.52 5.33
CA ALA A 147 0.89 -7.35 6.22
C ALA A 147 1.80 -7.53 7.43
N LYS A 148 1.82 -8.73 8.03
CA LYS A 148 2.72 -9.08 9.15
C LYS A 148 4.19 -9.00 8.73
N ALA A 149 4.54 -9.56 7.57
CA ALA A 149 5.91 -9.52 7.06
C ALA A 149 6.40 -8.08 6.84
N ILE A 150 5.55 -7.23 6.24
CA ILE A 150 5.83 -5.81 6.01
C ILE A 150 6.02 -5.08 7.34
N ALA A 151 5.08 -5.28 8.28
CA ALA A 151 5.15 -4.64 9.59
C ALA A 151 6.41 -5.08 10.34
N THR A 152 6.74 -6.38 10.32
CA THR A 152 7.95 -6.91 10.96
C THR A 152 9.22 -6.32 10.33
N ALA A 153 9.28 -6.24 9.00
CA ALA A 153 10.42 -5.63 8.32
C ALA A 153 10.58 -4.15 8.68
N ALA A 154 9.49 -3.38 8.66
CA ALA A 154 9.51 -1.97 9.02
C ALA A 154 9.91 -1.75 10.48
N VAL A 155 9.39 -2.56 11.41
CA VAL A 155 9.74 -2.51 12.84
C VAL A 155 11.21 -2.85 13.04
N ASN A 156 11.73 -3.89 12.38
CA ASN A 156 13.14 -4.26 12.50
C ASN A 156 14.05 -3.13 12.01
N LEU A 157 13.77 -2.54 10.86
CA LEU A 157 14.56 -1.41 10.33
C LEU A 157 14.52 -0.21 11.28
N PHE A 158 13.40 0.04 11.93
CA PHE A 158 13.28 1.11 12.91
C PHE A 158 14.08 0.79 14.19
N LEU A 159 13.99 -0.43 14.70
CA LEU A 159 14.69 -0.86 15.92
C LEU A 159 16.20 -0.97 15.74
N THR A 160 16.67 -1.28 14.53
CA THR A 160 18.11 -1.28 14.19
C THR A 160 18.65 0.10 13.85
N SER A 161 17.82 1.12 13.95
CA SER A 161 18.15 2.50 13.56
C SER A 161 18.59 2.63 12.09
N ASP A 162 18.10 1.75 11.20
CA ASP A 162 18.30 1.88 9.75
C ASP A 162 17.32 2.87 9.13
N VAL A 163 16.17 3.09 9.79
CA VAL A 163 15.19 4.13 9.47
C VAL A 163 14.68 4.81 10.74
N ASP A 164 14.42 6.09 10.65
CA ASP A 164 13.96 6.94 11.77
C ASP A 164 12.48 7.29 11.64
N ALA A 165 11.89 7.10 10.44
CA ALA A 165 10.47 7.30 10.18
C ALA A 165 9.94 6.36 9.12
N VAL A 166 8.66 5.95 9.26
CA VAL A 166 7.96 5.08 8.30
C VAL A 166 6.66 5.74 7.84
N PHE A 167 6.50 5.87 6.53
CA PHE A 167 5.30 6.43 5.90
C PHE A 167 4.60 5.35 5.05
N VAL A 168 3.30 5.14 5.29
CA VAL A 168 2.45 4.27 4.47
C VAL A 168 1.53 5.13 3.63
N VAL A 169 1.49 4.88 2.29
CA VAL A 169 0.73 5.68 1.32
C VAL A 169 -0.24 4.82 0.52
#